data_3e302913cb701075a28f13a419c0f3e4
#
_entry.id   3e302913cb701075a28f13a419c0f3e4
#
_cell.length_a   1.000
_cell.length_b   1.000
_cell.length_c   1.000
_cell.angle_alpha   90.00
_cell.angle_beta   90.00
_cell.angle_gamma   90.00
#
_symmetry.space_group_name_H-M   'P 1'
#
loop_
_entity.id
_entity.type
_entity.pdbx_description
1 polymer ?
#
loop_
_entity_poly.entity_id
_entity_poly.type
_entity_poly.pdbx_seq_one_letter_code
_entity_poly.pdbx_strand_id
1 'polypeptide(L)'
;ISEWLRRGAIDCGFLATPASNDFETTPILHDTMVAILPRDHPMANDSVFPLEQLPHENFVRLMEIEDYEFNRLLDQYNVHPEVTYDTTSDFALLSMVEAGLGVGIVHSLILTPARYQVAALPLNVRQSREIGIAVKKGFLPSTITQLFLQHVIDYTKNIGEITVTRR
;
A
#
# COMPACT_ATOMS: atom_id res chain seq x y z
N ILE A 1 2.55 7.29 -13.97
CA ILE A 1 2.28 6.09 -14.80
C ILE A 1 1.12 6.38 -15.74
N SER A 2 -0.04 6.84 -15.25
CA SER A 2 -1.25 7.07 -16.06
C SER A 2 -0.98 8.00 -17.25
N GLU A 3 -0.23 9.08 -17.06
CA GLU A 3 0.11 10.01 -18.14
C GLU A 3 1.04 9.37 -19.19
N TRP A 4 1.97 8.54 -18.77
CA TRP A 4 2.86 7.80 -19.68
C TRP A 4 2.10 6.77 -20.52
N LEU A 5 1.14 6.07 -19.91
CA LEU A 5 0.23 5.18 -20.63
C LEU A 5 -0.61 5.93 -21.67
N ARG A 6 -1.20 7.10 -21.28
CA ARG A 6 -2.00 7.91 -22.21
C ARG A 6 -1.22 8.35 -23.43
N ARG A 7 0.04 8.76 -23.23
CA ARG A 7 0.94 9.23 -24.31
C ARG A 7 1.59 8.08 -25.09
N GLY A 8 1.42 6.81 -24.66
CA GLY A 8 2.11 5.68 -25.27
C GLY A 8 3.62 5.68 -25.04
N ALA A 9 4.10 6.36 -24.00
CA ALA A 9 5.51 6.33 -23.58
C ALA A 9 5.88 5.00 -22.91
N ILE A 10 4.88 4.29 -22.39
CA ILE A 10 4.98 2.91 -21.87
C ILE A 10 3.77 2.11 -22.40
N ASP A 11 3.97 0.83 -22.62
CA ASP A 11 2.94 -0.11 -23.12
C ASP A 11 2.00 -0.57 -22.02
N CYS A 12 2.50 -0.80 -20.83
CA CYS A 12 1.74 -1.24 -19.66
C CYS A 12 2.31 -0.64 -18.37
N GLY A 13 1.53 -0.71 -17.29
CA GLY A 13 1.95 -0.21 -15.98
C GLY A 13 1.05 -0.73 -14.87
N PHE A 14 1.54 -0.67 -13.63
CA PHE A 14 0.76 -1.06 -12.45
C PHE A 14 0.03 0.16 -11.91
N LEU A 15 -1.28 0.02 -11.66
CA LEU A 15 -2.15 1.07 -11.13
C LEU A 15 -3.05 0.51 -10.04
N ALA A 16 -3.37 1.35 -9.05
CA ALA A 16 -4.49 1.07 -8.15
C ALA A 16 -5.81 1.13 -8.93
N THR A 17 -6.75 0.24 -8.61
CA THR A 17 -8.08 0.19 -9.22
C THR A 17 -9.14 0.73 -8.25
N PRO A 18 -10.22 1.34 -8.75
CA PRO A 18 -10.54 1.54 -10.17
C PRO A 18 -9.65 2.60 -10.82
N ALA A 19 -9.06 2.25 -11.96
CA ALA A 19 -8.30 3.20 -12.76
C ALA A 19 -9.23 4.02 -13.69
N SER A 20 -8.66 5.05 -14.35
CA SER A 20 -9.39 5.83 -15.34
C SER A 20 -9.95 4.94 -16.45
N ASN A 21 -11.12 5.32 -17.00
CA ASN A 21 -11.76 4.65 -18.16
C ASN A 21 -10.90 4.63 -19.43
N ASP A 22 -9.77 5.35 -19.44
CA ASP A 22 -8.80 5.33 -20.53
C ASP A 22 -8.00 4.02 -20.61
N PHE A 23 -8.07 3.19 -19.57
CA PHE A 23 -7.27 1.98 -19.42
C PHE A 23 -8.13 0.73 -19.35
N GLU A 24 -7.59 -0.37 -19.88
CA GLU A 24 -8.02 -1.72 -19.60
C GLU A 24 -7.11 -2.26 -18.51
N THR A 25 -7.70 -2.67 -17.38
CA THR A 25 -6.97 -3.10 -16.18
C THR A 25 -7.32 -4.55 -15.85
N THR A 26 -6.29 -5.37 -15.64
CA THR A 26 -6.45 -6.74 -15.13
C THR A 26 -5.99 -6.75 -13.67
N PRO A 27 -6.87 -7.07 -12.71
CA PRO A 27 -6.50 -7.19 -11.31
C PRO A 27 -5.43 -8.27 -11.10
N ILE A 28 -4.45 -7.98 -10.22
CA ILE A 28 -3.34 -8.91 -9.95
C ILE A 28 -3.06 -9.10 -8.46
N LEU A 29 -3.25 -8.11 -7.62
CA LEU A 29 -2.93 -8.15 -6.19
C LEU A 29 -3.92 -7.31 -5.39
N HIS A 30 -4.15 -7.74 -4.14
CA HIS A 30 -4.78 -6.92 -3.11
C HIS A 30 -3.72 -6.42 -2.14
N ASP A 31 -3.80 -5.14 -1.79
CA ASP A 31 -2.87 -4.47 -0.91
C ASP A 31 -3.66 -3.82 0.23
N THR A 32 -3.41 -4.25 1.45
CA THR A 32 -4.14 -3.81 2.64
C THR A 32 -3.35 -2.77 3.42
N MET A 33 -4.03 -1.86 4.09
CA MET A 33 -3.38 -0.98 5.06
C MET A 33 -3.10 -1.74 6.35
N VAL A 34 -1.90 -1.50 6.91
CA VAL A 34 -1.43 -2.07 8.17
C VAL A 34 -0.81 -0.99 9.03
N ALA A 35 -0.94 -1.13 10.35
CA ALA A 35 -0.17 -0.34 11.31
C ALA A 35 1.22 -0.94 11.45
N ILE A 36 2.24 -0.07 11.44
CA ILE A 36 3.61 -0.43 11.77
C ILE A 36 4.01 0.23 13.08
N LEU A 37 4.59 -0.57 13.98
CA LEU A 37 4.94 -0.19 15.33
C LEU A 37 6.40 -0.54 15.63
N PRO A 38 7.06 0.18 16.54
CA PRO A 38 8.32 -0.29 17.10
C PRO A 38 8.17 -1.69 17.70
N ARG A 39 9.23 -2.50 17.69
CA ARG A 39 9.16 -3.87 18.23
C ARG A 39 8.89 -3.94 19.73
N ASP A 40 9.27 -2.93 20.45
CA ASP A 40 9.08 -2.79 21.90
C ASP A 40 7.76 -2.07 22.27
N HIS A 41 6.95 -1.73 21.28
CA HIS A 41 5.64 -1.13 21.49
C HIS A 41 4.73 -2.08 22.29
N PRO A 42 3.93 -1.58 23.26
CA PRO A 42 3.04 -2.43 24.08
C PRO A 42 2.14 -3.35 23.26
N MET A 43 1.66 -2.87 22.12
CA MET A 43 0.77 -3.61 21.22
C MET A 43 1.50 -4.41 20.14
N ALA A 44 2.84 -4.45 20.10
CA ALA A 44 3.60 -5.11 19.02
C ALA A 44 3.27 -6.60 18.83
N ASN A 45 2.76 -7.26 19.87
CA ASN A 45 2.38 -8.67 19.87
C ASN A 45 0.87 -8.91 19.73
N ASP A 46 0.06 -7.86 19.59
CA ASP A 46 -1.38 -7.99 19.44
C ASP A 46 -1.74 -8.58 18.07
N SER A 47 -2.97 -9.03 17.93
CA SER A 47 -3.47 -9.59 16.66
C SER A 47 -3.92 -8.53 15.65
N VAL A 48 -4.26 -7.33 16.14
CA VAL A 48 -4.85 -6.24 15.38
C VAL A 48 -4.52 -4.92 16.06
N PHE A 49 -4.35 -3.87 15.27
CA PHE A 49 -4.21 -2.50 15.77
C PHE A 49 -5.57 -1.80 15.61
N PRO A 50 -6.22 -1.36 16.71
CA PRO A 50 -7.45 -0.57 16.62
C PRO A 50 -7.14 0.81 16.04
N LEU A 51 -7.85 1.22 14.98
CA LEU A 51 -7.62 2.52 14.35
C LEU A 51 -7.86 3.68 15.33
N GLU A 52 -8.78 3.47 16.28
CA GLU A 52 -9.13 4.41 17.35
C GLU A 52 -7.98 4.66 18.35
N GLN A 53 -6.95 3.80 18.35
CA GLN A 53 -5.75 3.98 19.16
C GLN A 53 -4.82 5.05 18.58
N LEU A 54 -4.89 5.29 17.27
CA LEU A 54 -3.95 6.17 16.57
C LEU A 54 -3.84 7.60 17.15
N PRO A 55 -4.93 8.27 17.64
CA PRO A 55 -4.84 9.57 18.31
C PRO A 55 -4.07 9.58 19.65
N HIS A 56 -3.78 8.40 20.20
CA HIS A 56 -3.06 8.25 21.47
C HIS A 56 -1.58 7.92 21.26
N GLU A 57 -1.16 7.84 20.00
CA GLU A 57 0.20 7.50 19.60
C GLU A 57 0.94 8.70 19.01
N ASN A 58 2.26 8.68 19.07
CA ASN A 58 3.06 9.56 18.22
C ASN A 58 2.89 9.08 16.78
N PHE A 59 2.18 9.83 15.96
CA PHE A 59 1.87 9.41 14.61
C PHE A 59 2.88 9.94 13.60
N VAL A 60 3.49 9.01 12.86
CA VAL A 60 4.36 9.28 11.71
C VAL A 60 3.53 9.13 10.44
N ARG A 61 3.22 10.25 9.79
CA ARG A 61 2.39 10.27 8.59
C ARG A 61 3.23 10.18 7.32
N LEU A 62 2.80 9.32 6.40
CA LEU A 62 3.26 9.34 5.01
C LEU A 62 2.45 10.39 4.25
N MET A 63 3.11 11.41 3.72
CA MET A 63 2.49 12.39 2.83
C MET A 63 2.58 11.91 1.39
N GLU A 64 1.53 11.30 0.87
CA GLU A 64 1.39 11.03 -0.56
C GLU A 64 0.71 12.23 -1.25
N ILE A 65 1.05 12.44 -2.54
CA ILE A 65 0.53 13.57 -3.32
C ILE A 65 -1.00 13.46 -3.52
N GLU A 66 -1.56 12.25 -3.38
CA GLU A 66 -2.99 11.95 -3.55
C GLU A 66 -3.47 11.00 -2.43
N ASP A 67 -3.19 11.33 -1.16
CA ASP A 67 -3.55 10.47 -0.01
C ASP A 67 -5.06 10.58 0.33
N TYR A 68 -5.90 10.32 -0.67
CA TYR A 68 -7.35 10.29 -0.46
C TYR A 68 -7.81 9.05 0.32
N GLU A 69 -7.09 7.91 0.18
CA GLU A 69 -7.54 6.64 0.77
C GLU A 69 -7.40 6.65 2.28
N PHE A 70 -6.25 7.06 2.80
CA PHE A 70 -5.99 7.12 4.23
C PHE A 70 -6.83 8.21 4.91
N ASN A 71 -6.89 9.41 4.35
CA ASN A 71 -7.70 10.50 4.90
C ASN A 71 -9.19 10.13 4.91
N ARG A 72 -9.70 9.50 3.83
CA ARG A 72 -11.07 8.99 3.81
C ARG A 72 -11.33 7.93 4.88
N LEU A 73 -10.35 7.06 5.13
CA LEU A 73 -10.44 6.07 6.20
C LEU A 73 -10.59 6.76 7.56
N LEU A 74 -9.74 7.72 7.86
CA LEU A 74 -9.81 8.50 9.10
C LEU A 74 -11.15 9.22 9.26
N ASP A 75 -11.60 9.89 8.21
CA ASP A 75 -12.89 10.59 8.21
C ASP A 75 -14.06 9.64 8.41
N GLN A 76 -14.06 8.50 7.74
CA GLN A 76 -15.11 7.47 7.84
C GLN A 76 -15.28 6.95 9.27
N TYR A 77 -14.17 6.80 10.00
CA TYR A 77 -14.16 6.29 11.36
C TYR A 77 -14.07 7.39 12.42
N ASN A 78 -14.13 8.67 12.00
CA ASN A 78 -14.02 9.84 12.87
C ASN A 78 -12.78 9.80 13.79
N VAL A 79 -11.65 9.41 13.21
CA VAL A 79 -10.35 9.32 13.89
C VAL A 79 -9.48 10.50 13.45
N HIS A 80 -8.98 11.27 14.38
CA HIS A 80 -8.23 12.51 14.13
C HIS A 80 -6.91 12.49 14.91
N PRO A 81 -5.87 11.79 14.43
CA PRO A 81 -4.58 11.76 15.10
C PRO A 81 -3.83 13.08 14.95
N GLU A 82 -3.13 13.48 16.00
CA GLU A 82 -2.12 14.54 15.88
C GLU A 82 -0.89 13.98 15.18
N VAL A 83 -0.50 14.63 14.08
CA VAL A 83 0.69 14.23 13.33
C VAL A 83 1.93 14.75 14.03
N THR A 84 2.77 13.84 14.53
CA THR A 84 4.03 14.19 15.21
C THR A 84 5.15 14.41 14.19
N TYR A 85 5.18 13.60 13.14
CA TYR A 85 6.19 13.67 12.07
C TYR A 85 5.55 13.42 10.71
N ASP A 86 6.08 14.09 9.69
CA ASP A 86 5.70 13.91 8.29
C ASP A 86 6.88 13.42 7.46
N THR A 87 6.62 12.54 6.51
CA THR A 87 7.59 12.12 5.50
C THR A 87 6.91 11.82 4.16
N THR A 88 7.65 11.96 3.07
CA THR A 88 7.18 11.60 1.71
C THR A 88 7.75 10.26 1.22
N SER A 89 8.46 9.54 2.10
CA SER A 89 9.10 8.27 1.75
C SER A 89 8.68 7.16 2.68
N ASP A 90 8.12 6.09 2.11
CA ASP A 90 7.79 4.86 2.83
C ASP A 90 8.99 4.32 3.62
N PHE A 91 10.18 4.32 3.00
CA PHE A 91 11.39 3.83 3.65
C PHE A 91 11.85 4.71 4.81
N ALA A 92 11.67 6.03 4.71
CA ALA A 92 11.94 6.93 5.83
C ALA A 92 10.94 6.70 6.96
N LEU A 93 9.65 6.52 6.67
CA LEU A 93 8.64 6.20 7.65
C LEU A 93 8.97 4.91 8.39
N LEU A 94 9.33 3.83 7.68
CA LEU A 94 9.74 2.56 8.27
C LEU A 94 10.96 2.73 9.19
N SER A 95 11.96 3.51 8.76
CA SER A 95 13.15 3.80 9.58
C SER A 95 12.82 4.61 10.83
N MET A 96 11.90 5.57 10.74
CA MET A 96 11.44 6.39 11.88
C MET A 96 10.70 5.53 12.91
N VAL A 97 9.83 4.63 12.45
CA VAL A 97 9.14 3.68 13.33
C VAL A 97 10.13 2.71 13.96
N GLU A 98 11.07 2.15 13.19
CA GLU A 98 12.13 1.28 13.71
C GLU A 98 12.98 1.97 14.80
N ALA A 99 13.20 3.28 14.66
CA ALA A 99 13.90 4.09 15.65
C ALA A 99 13.06 4.48 16.88
N GLY A 100 11.80 4.03 16.96
CA GLY A 100 10.92 4.28 18.11
C GLY A 100 10.27 5.67 18.11
N LEU A 101 10.24 6.38 16.97
CA LEU A 101 9.67 7.73 16.91
C LEU A 101 8.13 7.74 16.97
N GLY A 102 7.49 6.60 16.69
CA GLY A 102 6.03 6.49 16.75
C GLY A 102 5.48 5.34 15.91
N VAL A 103 4.19 5.41 15.64
CA VAL A 103 3.41 4.45 14.86
C VAL A 103 3.12 5.03 13.47
N GLY A 104 3.16 4.19 12.44
CA GLY A 104 2.80 4.58 11.07
C GLY A 104 1.71 3.69 10.48
N ILE A 105 1.04 4.17 9.46
CA ILE A 105 0.11 3.39 8.64
C ILE A 105 0.66 3.35 7.22
N VAL A 106 0.78 2.15 6.65
CA VAL A 106 1.30 1.95 5.29
C VAL A 106 0.54 0.83 4.59
N HIS A 107 0.71 0.76 3.30
CA HIS A 107 0.27 -0.41 2.53
C HIS A 107 1.22 -1.60 2.72
N SER A 108 0.66 -2.79 2.87
CA SER A 108 1.39 -4.02 3.25
C SER A 108 2.47 -4.44 2.25
N LEU A 109 2.30 -4.12 0.97
CA LEU A 109 3.26 -4.47 -0.09
C LEU A 109 4.65 -3.86 0.11
N ILE A 110 4.77 -2.72 0.79
CA ILE A 110 6.08 -2.11 1.05
C ILE A 110 6.91 -2.91 2.06
N LEU A 111 6.27 -3.75 2.86
CA LEU A 111 6.93 -4.57 3.88
C LEU A 111 7.65 -5.80 3.31
N THR A 112 7.57 -6.02 2.02
CA THR A 112 8.16 -7.17 1.34
C THR A 112 9.32 -6.72 0.44
N PRO A 113 10.58 -7.17 0.68
CA PRO A 113 11.09 -8.02 1.75
C PRO A 113 11.39 -7.23 3.03
N ALA A 114 11.06 -7.82 4.18
CA ALA A 114 11.23 -7.18 5.49
C ALA A 114 12.72 -6.89 5.80
N ARG A 115 13.10 -5.61 5.71
CA ARG A 115 14.42 -5.12 6.11
C ARG A 115 14.41 -4.44 7.48
N TYR A 116 13.21 -4.10 7.96
CA TYR A 116 13.01 -3.25 9.13
C TYR A 116 12.60 -4.07 10.34
N GLN A 117 13.09 -3.69 11.51
CA GLN A 117 12.77 -4.32 12.79
C GLN A 117 11.52 -3.67 13.40
N VAL A 118 10.40 -3.80 12.69
CA VAL A 118 9.09 -3.28 13.11
C VAL A 118 8.08 -4.41 13.29
N ALA A 119 7.05 -4.19 14.09
CA ALA A 119 5.85 -5.01 14.12
C ALA A 119 4.84 -4.46 13.10
N ALA A 120 4.21 -5.34 12.34
CA ALA A 120 3.15 -4.98 11.41
C ALA A 120 1.85 -5.66 11.82
N LEU A 121 0.81 -4.88 12.09
CA LEU A 121 -0.48 -5.38 12.54
C LEU A 121 -1.58 -4.96 11.56
N PRO A 122 -2.50 -5.87 11.22
CA PRO A 122 -3.70 -5.48 10.48
C PRO A 122 -4.51 -4.47 11.30
N LEU A 123 -5.21 -3.57 10.62
CA LEU A 123 -6.17 -2.67 11.26
C LEU A 123 -7.46 -3.44 11.59
N ASN A 124 -8.19 -3.00 12.63
CA ASN A 124 -9.54 -3.51 12.94
C ASN A 124 -10.60 -3.09 11.92
N VAL A 125 -10.21 -2.31 10.91
CA VAL A 125 -11.03 -1.86 9.79
C VAL A 125 -10.50 -2.44 8.49
N ARG A 126 -11.41 -2.79 7.57
CA ARG A 126 -11.01 -3.31 6.27
C ARG A 126 -10.81 -2.16 5.30
N GLN A 127 -9.57 -1.89 4.99
CA GLN A 127 -9.19 -0.97 3.91
C GLN A 127 -8.16 -1.69 3.05
N SER A 128 -8.51 -1.90 1.81
CA SER A 128 -7.63 -2.50 0.81
C SER A 128 -7.82 -1.80 -0.52
N ARG A 129 -6.75 -1.74 -1.28
CA ARG A 129 -6.79 -1.38 -2.70
C ARG A 129 -6.47 -2.61 -3.55
N GLU A 130 -7.03 -2.63 -4.72
CA GLU A 130 -6.65 -3.61 -5.74
C GLU A 130 -5.59 -2.98 -6.63
N ILE A 131 -4.52 -3.71 -6.89
CA ILE A 131 -3.51 -3.34 -7.88
C ILE A 131 -3.76 -4.14 -9.14
N GLY A 132 -3.85 -3.45 -10.26
CA GLY A 132 -4.01 -4.05 -11.57
C GLY A 132 -2.85 -3.72 -12.51
N ILE A 133 -2.59 -4.60 -13.47
CA ILE A 133 -1.78 -4.26 -14.61
C ILE A 133 -2.67 -3.62 -15.67
N ALA A 134 -2.27 -2.45 -16.14
CA ALA A 134 -3.06 -1.61 -17.04
C ALA A 134 -2.38 -1.42 -18.39
N VAL A 135 -3.19 -1.39 -19.44
CA VAL A 135 -2.81 -0.96 -20.80
C VAL A 135 -3.76 0.14 -21.26
N LYS A 136 -3.32 0.98 -22.19
CA LYS A 136 -4.20 1.99 -22.78
C LYS A 136 -5.31 1.32 -23.56
N LYS A 137 -6.54 1.77 -23.37
CA LYS A 137 -7.71 1.24 -24.08
C LYS A 137 -7.56 1.37 -25.59
N GLY A 138 -7.87 0.29 -26.31
CA GLY A 138 -7.69 0.23 -27.76
C GLY A 138 -6.24 0.14 -28.23
N PHE A 139 -5.29 0.00 -27.32
CA PHE A 139 -3.90 -0.28 -27.67
C PHE A 139 -3.75 -1.77 -28.05
N LEU A 140 -3.01 -2.03 -29.14
CA LEU A 140 -2.66 -3.38 -29.57
C LEU A 140 -1.24 -3.68 -29.07
N PRO A 141 -1.07 -4.45 -27.97
CA PRO A 141 0.23 -4.72 -27.41
C PRO A 141 1.08 -5.56 -28.37
N SER A 142 2.39 -5.28 -28.41
CA SER A 142 3.35 -6.13 -29.13
C SER A 142 3.37 -7.56 -28.55
N THR A 143 3.88 -8.52 -29.29
CA THR A 143 4.01 -9.91 -28.82
C THR A 143 4.79 -9.98 -27.50
N ILE A 144 5.83 -9.17 -27.36
CA ILE A 144 6.65 -9.11 -26.12
C ILE A 144 5.80 -8.56 -24.96
N THR A 145 5.06 -7.50 -25.19
CA THR A 145 4.15 -6.93 -24.18
C THR A 145 3.08 -7.93 -23.75
N GLN A 146 2.48 -8.67 -24.70
CA GLN A 146 1.50 -9.72 -24.41
C GLN A 146 2.08 -10.83 -23.54
N LEU A 147 3.29 -11.31 -23.86
CA LEU A 147 3.99 -12.32 -23.07
C LEU A 147 4.31 -11.82 -21.66
N PHE A 148 4.71 -10.54 -21.52
CA PHE A 148 4.95 -9.93 -20.21
C PHE A 148 3.65 -9.86 -19.39
N LEU A 149 2.55 -9.37 -19.98
CA LEU A 149 1.23 -9.30 -19.32
C LEU A 149 0.81 -10.68 -18.82
N GLN A 150 0.90 -11.70 -19.69
CA GLN A 150 0.54 -13.07 -19.31
C GLN A 150 1.42 -13.60 -18.18
N HIS A 151 2.75 -13.36 -18.27
CA HIS A 151 3.68 -13.78 -17.21
C HIS A 151 3.35 -13.14 -15.86
N VAL A 152 3.05 -11.84 -15.83
CA VAL A 152 2.66 -11.14 -14.59
C VAL A 152 1.40 -11.74 -14.00
N ILE A 153 0.36 -11.97 -14.83
CA ILE A 153 -0.91 -12.54 -14.38
C ILE A 153 -0.70 -13.95 -13.82
N ASP A 154 0.09 -14.78 -14.49
CA ASP A 154 0.33 -16.15 -14.05
C ASP A 154 1.22 -16.20 -12.80
N TYR A 155 2.20 -15.31 -12.71
CA TYR A 155 3.07 -15.20 -11.55
C TYR A 155 2.29 -14.78 -10.30
N THR A 156 1.41 -13.79 -10.42
CA THR A 156 0.63 -13.28 -9.27
C THR A 156 -0.43 -14.27 -8.80
N LYS A 157 -1.03 -15.09 -9.68
CA LYS A 157 -1.90 -16.20 -9.29
C LYS A 157 -1.22 -17.22 -8.39
N ASN A 158 0.10 -17.43 -8.57
CA ASN A 158 0.88 -18.41 -7.82
C ASN A 158 1.42 -17.88 -6.49
N ILE A 159 1.48 -16.54 -6.30
CA ILE A 159 1.95 -15.95 -5.03
C ILE A 159 0.89 -16.05 -3.93
N GLY A 160 -0.41 -16.14 -4.28
CA GLY A 160 -1.52 -16.05 -3.34
C GLY A 160 -1.66 -14.64 -2.76
N GLU A 161 -2.58 -14.46 -1.80
CA GLU A 161 -2.64 -13.23 -1.02
C GLU A 161 -1.32 -13.04 -0.28
N ILE A 162 -0.66 -11.90 -0.47
CA ILE A 162 0.51 -11.52 0.32
C ILE A 162 0.01 -11.23 1.74
N THR A 163 -0.05 -12.29 2.53
CA THR A 163 -0.39 -12.19 3.94
C THR A 163 0.85 -11.68 4.67
N VAL A 164 0.70 -10.62 5.47
CA VAL A 164 1.75 -10.16 6.40
C VAL A 164 2.04 -11.33 7.36
N THR A 165 3.04 -12.14 7.01
CA THR A 165 3.43 -13.27 7.83
C THR A 165 4.27 -12.75 8.98
N ARG A 166 3.79 -12.97 10.21
CA ARG A 166 4.54 -12.72 11.43
C ARG A 166 5.87 -13.48 11.38
N ARG A 167 6.96 -12.77 11.46
CA ARG A 167 8.27 -13.32 11.87
C ARG A 167 8.86 -12.49 12.99
#